data_2d49881e1cd2ee83119720db3617d51b
#
_entry.id   2d49881e1cd2ee83119720db3617d51b
#
_cell.length_a   1.000
_cell.length_b   1.000
_cell.length_c   1.000
_cell.angle_alpha   90.00
_cell.angle_beta   90.00
_cell.angle_gamma   90.00
#
_symmetry.space_group_name_H-M   'P 1'
#
loop_
_entity.id
_entity.type
_entity.pdbx_description
1 polymer ?
#
loop_
_entity_poly.entity_id
_entity_poly.type
_entity_poly.pdbx_seq_one_letter_code
_entity_poly.pdbx_strand_id
1 'polypeptide(L)'
;MNSIGKFIRQEGGAFSVIFAVMAPIFMAGAGLAVDVTYWYSAKRDLQNAADAGALAGGYEFIQTSSQALAMNEARVVAESNVSEIIQVSTTFPSEDRIEVTVQSLAQTFFIGNFIDTSPTISANAIAEFSQGETAPPACLNLLSNSGSGLRIDGNGRVILGAGCGAQINSDGDRALDINGTGRLFSNDICVRGQAELQSDNSASSLPRTGCPVVQNPYQYLDAVIKDREGECRDVNQRLGNFNRRGQVKTYLIGTPVGGTSIHPQTSFKIGTGAQLFLQGGAHFFCHDVVVSSGATLSVTAHMIFMNGARLIVRSGGSMVIFPNSRGQVSPFEGLSIISHSDNNAVHQINGGGSIRFQPNTGISVPGDAIEIFGNSDLNDFPVSITAKTLRVGGNSVLRVGSNPETQPLAERQLEPTTVRLVN
;
A
#
# COMPACT_ATOMS: atom_id res chain seq x y z
N MET A 1 -83.92 44.01 -27.81
CA MET A 1 -83.63 42.77 -27.10
C MET A 1 -83.67 41.56 -28.08
N ASN A 2 -82.98 41.62 -29.25
CA ASN A 2 -82.98 40.52 -30.22
C ASN A 2 -81.57 40.04 -30.67
N SER A 3 -80.49 40.53 -30.04
CA SER A 3 -79.16 40.11 -30.47
C SER A 3 -78.59 38.89 -29.75
N ILE A 4 -78.99 38.63 -28.52
CA ILE A 4 -78.53 37.48 -27.74
C ILE A 4 -79.12 36.15 -28.25
N GLY A 5 -80.42 36.15 -28.76
CA GLY A 5 -81.08 34.97 -29.31
C GLY A 5 -80.50 34.45 -30.64
N LYS A 6 -79.80 35.36 -31.42
CA LYS A 6 -79.14 34.95 -32.67
C LYS A 6 -77.77 34.32 -32.41
N PHE A 7 -77.09 34.67 -31.29
CA PHE A 7 -75.78 34.15 -30.92
C PHE A 7 -75.89 32.70 -30.45
N ILE A 8 -76.99 32.31 -29.80
CA ILE A 8 -77.20 30.95 -29.29
C ILE A 8 -77.62 29.97 -30.41
N ARG A 9 -78.06 30.48 -31.61
CA ARG A 9 -78.59 29.66 -32.72
C ARG A 9 -77.59 29.41 -33.86
N GLN A 10 -76.33 29.94 -33.75
CA GLN A 10 -75.27 29.65 -34.71
C GLN A 10 -74.40 28.57 -34.12
N GLU A 11 -74.33 27.37 -34.71
CA GLU A 11 -73.49 26.24 -34.32
C GLU A 11 -71.98 26.63 -34.25
N GLY A 12 -71.54 27.65 -34.97
CA GLY A 12 -70.15 28.22 -34.86
C GLY A 12 -69.89 28.93 -33.56
N GLY A 13 -70.90 29.41 -32.78
CA GLY A 13 -70.71 29.99 -31.47
C GLY A 13 -70.45 28.98 -30.32
N ALA A 14 -71.02 27.82 -30.47
CA ALA A 14 -70.87 26.74 -29.51
C ALA A 14 -69.37 26.27 -29.42
N PHE A 15 -68.70 26.24 -30.55
CA PHE A 15 -67.28 25.86 -30.61
C PHE A 15 -66.39 26.87 -29.88
N SER A 16 -66.68 28.15 -30.03
CA SER A 16 -65.92 29.24 -29.34
C SER A 16 -66.14 29.19 -27.82
N VAL A 17 -67.35 28.82 -27.35
CA VAL A 17 -67.65 28.71 -25.92
C VAL A 17 -66.89 27.48 -25.31
N ILE A 18 -66.99 26.36 -26.04
CA ILE A 18 -66.28 25.12 -25.61
C ILE A 18 -64.75 25.41 -25.56
N PHE A 19 -64.17 26.07 -26.59
CA PHE A 19 -62.78 26.40 -26.62
C PHE A 19 -62.39 27.37 -25.50
N ALA A 20 -63.19 28.38 -25.20
CA ALA A 20 -62.95 29.34 -24.12
C ALA A 20 -62.93 28.67 -22.73
N VAL A 21 -63.72 27.59 -22.52
CA VAL A 21 -63.70 26.84 -21.25
C VAL A 21 -62.56 25.82 -21.21
N MET A 22 -62.23 25.22 -22.37
CA MET A 22 -61.16 24.18 -22.42
C MET A 22 -59.78 24.79 -22.48
N ALA A 23 -59.57 25.98 -23.05
CA ALA A 23 -58.26 26.60 -23.17
C ALA A 23 -57.53 26.81 -21.81
N PRO A 24 -58.19 27.29 -20.73
CA PRO A 24 -57.57 27.39 -19.41
C PRO A 24 -57.18 26.02 -18.85
N ILE A 25 -57.97 24.98 -19.10
CA ILE A 25 -57.68 23.61 -18.65
C ILE A 25 -56.41 23.07 -19.36
N PHE A 26 -56.32 23.28 -20.68
CA PHE A 26 -55.13 22.90 -21.44
C PHE A 26 -53.89 23.69 -21.01
N MET A 27 -54.01 25.00 -20.76
CA MET A 27 -52.92 25.85 -20.27
C MET A 27 -52.46 25.38 -18.88
N ALA A 28 -53.38 25.05 -17.97
CA ALA A 28 -53.06 24.53 -16.66
C ALA A 28 -52.35 23.17 -16.75
N GLY A 29 -52.85 22.27 -17.59
CA GLY A 29 -52.23 20.98 -17.85
C GLY A 29 -50.83 21.11 -18.44
N ALA A 30 -50.65 21.99 -19.43
CA ALA A 30 -49.32 22.24 -20.04
C ALA A 30 -48.32 22.88 -19.03
N GLY A 31 -48.77 23.85 -18.22
CA GLY A 31 -47.95 24.46 -17.20
C GLY A 31 -47.49 23.49 -16.12
N LEU A 32 -48.41 22.64 -15.64
CA LEU A 32 -48.09 21.58 -14.69
C LEU A 32 -47.12 20.55 -15.27
N ALA A 33 -47.27 20.22 -16.54
CA ALA A 33 -46.34 19.29 -17.22
C ALA A 33 -44.90 19.85 -17.28
N VAL A 34 -44.76 21.18 -17.47
CA VAL A 34 -43.43 21.84 -17.43
C VAL A 34 -42.80 21.72 -16.03
N ASP A 35 -43.53 22.04 -14.97
CA ASP A 35 -43.05 21.96 -13.59
C ASP A 35 -42.66 20.52 -13.22
N VAL A 36 -43.50 19.53 -13.54
CA VAL A 36 -43.21 18.12 -13.27
C VAL A 36 -41.98 17.63 -14.01
N THR A 37 -41.83 18.02 -15.30
CA THR A 37 -40.63 17.65 -16.08
C THR A 37 -39.37 18.23 -15.47
N TYR A 38 -39.41 19.47 -15.02
CA TYR A 38 -38.29 20.14 -14.36
C TYR A 38 -37.93 19.45 -13.03
N TRP A 39 -38.93 19.13 -12.20
CA TRP A 39 -38.71 18.43 -10.93
C TRP A 39 -38.12 17.03 -11.16
N TYR A 40 -38.53 16.34 -12.21
CA TYR A 40 -37.97 15.05 -12.56
C TYR A 40 -36.47 15.18 -12.97
N SER A 41 -36.14 16.22 -13.75
CA SER A 41 -34.73 16.50 -14.10
C SER A 41 -33.93 16.84 -12.88
N ALA A 42 -34.42 17.74 -12.02
CA ALA A 42 -33.74 18.11 -10.76
C ALA A 42 -33.53 16.91 -9.84
N LYS A 43 -34.54 16.00 -9.76
CA LYS A 43 -34.41 14.76 -8.99
C LYS A 43 -33.27 13.87 -9.51
N ARG A 44 -33.10 13.78 -10.83
CA ARG A 44 -32.00 12.99 -11.43
C ARG A 44 -30.63 13.62 -11.14
N ASP A 45 -30.54 14.96 -11.21
CA ASP A 45 -29.30 15.65 -10.92
C ASP A 45 -28.89 15.49 -9.45
N LEU A 46 -29.86 15.57 -8.52
CA LEU A 46 -29.64 15.29 -7.10
C LEU A 46 -29.25 13.83 -6.86
N GLN A 47 -29.84 12.89 -7.60
CA GLN A 47 -29.47 11.47 -7.49
C GLN A 47 -28.03 11.24 -7.95
N ASN A 48 -27.64 11.82 -9.09
CA ASN A 48 -26.25 11.74 -9.57
C ASN A 48 -25.26 12.32 -8.55
N ALA A 49 -25.61 13.43 -7.90
CA ALA A 49 -24.79 14.04 -6.86
C ALA A 49 -24.68 13.15 -5.60
N ALA A 50 -25.78 12.56 -5.17
CA ALA A 50 -25.79 11.64 -4.04
C ALA A 50 -24.97 10.38 -4.34
N ASP A 51 -25.12 9.81 -5.53
CA ASP A 51 -24.35 8.63 -5.99
C ASP A 51 -22.86 8.91 -6.05
N ALA A 52 -22.46 10.06 -6.63
CA ALA A 52 -21.07 10.48 -6.70
C ALA A 52 -20.49 10.71 -5.31
N GLY A 53 -21.22 11.39 -4.43
CA GLY A 53 -20.81 11.62 -3.05
C GLY A 53 -20.65 10.33 -2.25
N ALA A 54 -21.60 9.40 -2.36
CA ALA A 54 -21.53 8.13 -1.66
C ALA A 54 -20.33 7.28 -2.11
N LEU A 55 -20.08 7.21 -3.42
CA LEU A 55 -18.90 6.51 -3.95
C LEU A 55 -17.60 7.15 -3.48
N ALA A 56 -17.47 8.48 -3.55
CA ALA A 56 -16.27 9.19 -3.11
C ALA A 56 -15.99 8.98 -1.62
N GLY A 57 -17.02 9.09 -0.78
CA GLY A 57 -16.90 8.81 0.65
C GLY A 57 -16.51 7.37 0.95
N GLY A 58 -17.05 6.39 0.22
CA GLY A 58 -16.68 5.00 0.35
C GLY A 58 -15.20 4.75 0.00
N TYR A 59 -14.71 5.33 -1.09
CA TYR A 59 -13.30 5.24 -1.47
C TYR A 59 -12.37 5.92 -0.46
N GLU A 60 -12.73 7.12 0.04
CA GLU A 60 -11.96 7.82 1.07
C GLU A 60 -11.89 7.01 2.38
N PHE A 61 -12.99 6.38 2.79
CA PHE A 61 -13.00 5.53 3.97
C PHE A 61 -12.07 4.32 3.84
N ILE A 62 -12.04 3.67 2.66
CA ILE A 62 -11.14 2.55 2.40
C ILE A 62 -9.68 2.99 2.53
N GLN A 63 -9.33 4.20 2.07
CA GLN A 63 -7.96 4.70 2.09
C GLN A 63 -7.50 5.14 3.48
N THR A 64 -8.39 5.79 4.24
CA THR A 64 -8.03 6.50 5.47
C THR A 64 -8.51 5.82 6.74
N SER A 65 -9.50 4.90 6.63
CA SER A 65 -10.24 4.30 7.76
C SER A 65 -10.86 5.35 8.70
N SER A 66 -11.07 6.57 8.19
CA SER A 66 -11.59 7.71 8.95
C SER A 66 -12.99 8.09 8.48
N GLN A 67 -14.01 7.85 9.32
CA GLN A 67 -15.38 8.25 9.02
C GLN A 67 -15.50 9.77 8.81
N ALA A 68 -14.75 10.56 9.59
CA ALA A 68 -14.80 12.02 9.49
C ALA A 68 -14.28 12.53 8.13
N LEU A 69 -13.19 11.98 7.61
CA LEU A 69 -12.66 12.32 6.29
C LEU A 69 -13.61 11.85 5.19
N ALA A 70 -14.10 10.62 5.28
CA ALA A 70 -15.04 10.05 4.32
C ALA A 70 -16.34 10.86 4.22
N MET A 71 -16.92 11.28 5.34
CA MET A 71 -18.13 12.13 5.37
C MET A 71 -17.87 13.51 4.78
N ASN A 72 -16.69 14.08 5.03
CA ASN A 72 -16.30 15.37 4.44
C ASN A 72 -16.13 15.25 2.93
N GLU A 73 -15.42 14.24 2.44
CA GLU A 73 -15.22 14.01 1.00
C GLU A 73 -16.55 13.75 0.29
N ALA A 74 -17.40 12.89 0.86
CA ALA A 74 -18.74 12.63 0.33
C ALA A 74 -19.55 13.91 0.17
N ARG A 75 -19.50 14.81 1.17
CA ARG A 75 -20.21 16.10 1.14
C ARG A 75 -19.63 17.02 0.06
N VAL A 76 -18.31 17.18 0.01
CA VAL A 76 -17.63 18.05 -0.97
C VAL A 76 -17.93 17.62 -2.40
N VAL A 77 -17.87 16.32 -2.68
CA VAL A 77 -18.15 15.77 -4.02
C VAL A 77 -19.64 15.94 -4.36
N ALA A 78 -20.56 15.67 -3.45
CA ALA A 78 -21.97 15.89 -3.68
C ALA A 78 -22.30 17.37 -3.97
N GLU A 79 -21.75 18.30 -3.17
CA GLU A 79 -21.93 19.75 -3.36
C GLU A 79 -21.34 20.26 -4.69
N SER A 80 -20.28 19.64 -5.19
CA SER A 80 -19.63 20.03 -6.46
C SER A 80 -20.42 19.58 -7.71
N ASN A 81 -21.32 18.60 -7.57
CA ASN A 81 -22.08 18.03 -8.69
C ASN A 81 -23.42 18.71 -8.96
N VAL A 82 -23.92 19.56 -8.07
CA VAL A 82 -25.19 20.31 -8.24
C VAL A 82 -25.03 21.72 -7.71
N SER A 83 -25.48 22.71 -8.48
CA SER A 83 -25.32 24.14 -8.16
C SER A 83 -26.33 24.70 -7.14
N GLU A 84 -27.46 24.03 -6.93
CA GLU A 84 -28.56 24.52 -6.08
C GLU A 84 -28.91 23.50 -4.98
N ILE A 85 -27.99 23.31 -4.01
CA ILE A 85 -28.19 22.43 -2.86
C ILE A 85 -28.57 23.27 -1.64
N ILE A 86 -29.61 22.82 -0.91
CA ILE A 86 -29.94 23.40 0.41
C ILE A 86 -29.16 22.67 1.50
N GLN A 87 -29.08 21.35 1.39
CA GLN A 87 -28.49 20.52 2.45
C GLN A 87 -27.92 19.22 1.88
N VAL A 88 -26.71 18.87 2.32
CA VAL A 88 -26.14 17.54 2.17
C VAL A 88 -25.97 16.94 3.56
N SER A 89 -26.53 15.76 3.77
CA SER A 89 -26.38 14.96 4.98
C SER A 89 -25.62 13.69 4.65
N THR A 90 -24.59 13.39 5.42
CA THR A 90 -23.78 12.18 5.28
C THR A 90 -23.79 11.41 6.60
N THR A 91 -24.07 10.10 6.53
CA THR A 91 -24.16 9.23 7.70
C THR A 91 -23.54 7.86 7.40
N PHE A 92 -23.15 7.16 8.47
CA PHE A 92 -22.76 5.75 8.37
C PHE A 92 -23.87 4.91 9.04
N PRO A 93 -24.78 4.33 8.24
CA PRO A 93 -25.84 3.47 8.78
C PRO A 93 -25.29 2.14 9.34
N SER A 94 -24.11 1.70 8.86
CA SER A 94 -23.33 0.57 9.37
C SER A 94 -21.84 0.82 9.17
N GLU A 95 -20.99 -0.08 9.68
CA GLU A 95 -19.53 0.07 9.55
C GLU A 95 -19.04 -0.06 8.11
N ASP A 96 -19.82 -0.67 7.23
CA ASP A 96 -19.52 -0.98 5.83
C ASP A 96 -20.32 -0.13 4.83
N ARG A 97 -21.10 0.87 5.29
CA ARG A 97 -21.97 1.68 4.44
C ARG A 97 -21.92 3.15 4.77
N ILE A 98 -21.88 3.96 3.74
CA ILE A 98 -22.06 5.41 3.82
C ILE A 98 -23.32 5.82 3.05
N GLU A 99 -24.17 6.61 3.66
CA GLU A 99 -25.38 7.18 3.07
C GLU A 99 -25.19 8.68 2.88
N VAL A 100 -25.54 9.15 1.68
CA VAL A 100 -25.54 10.56 1.32
C VAL A 100 -26.93 10.97 0.89
N THR A 101 -27.50 11.95 1.56
CA THR A 101 -28.78 12.56 1.22
C THR A 101 -28.56 14.00 0.77
N VAL A 102 -29.04 14.32 -0.42
CA VAL A 102 -28.95 15.66 -1.01
C VAL A 102 -30.35 16.23 -1.15
N GLN A 103 -30.54 17.50 -0.76
CA GLN A 103 -31.83 18.18 -0.82
C GLN A 103 -31.72 19.54 -1.53
N SER A 104 -32.72 19.87 -2.33
CA SER A 104 -32.86 21.15 -3.01
C SER A 104 -34.33 21.62 -3.00
N LEU A 105 -34.55 22.94 -3.14
CA LEU A 105 -35.88 23.48 -3.41
C LEU A 105 -36.24 23.27 -4.88
N ALA A 106 -37.43 22.78 -5.13
CA ALA A 106 -37.91 22.68 -6.48
C ALA A 106 -38.24 24.07 -7.05
N GLN A 107 -37.64 24.38 -8.18
CA GLN A 107 -38.11 25.55 -8.93
C GLN A 107 -39.52 25.29 -9.50
N THR A 108 -40.38 26.30 -9.36
CA THR A 108 -41.77 26.25 -9.82
C THR A 108 -41.98 27.41 -10.80
N PHE A 109 -42.49 27.11 -12.01
CA PHE A 109 -42.76 28.10 -13.03
C PHE A 109 -44.27 28.45 -13.09
N PHE A 110 -45.10 27.42 -13.10
CA PHE A 110 -46.55 27.58 -13.20
C PHE A 110 -47.23 27.45 -11.85
N ILE A 111 -46.91 26.41 -11.11
CA ILE A 111 -47.59 26.09 -9.84
C ILE A 111 -47.27 27.11 -8.74
N GLY A 112 -46.09 27.76 -8.80
CA GLY A 112 -45.69 28.85 -7.90
C GLY A 112 -46.61 30.09 -7.92
N ASN A 113 -47.49 30.23 -8.95
CA ASN A 113 -48.48 31.27 -8.98
C ASN A 113 -49.75 30.90 -8.15
N PHE A 114 -49.86 29.67 -7.71
CA PHE A 114 -51.02 29.17 -6.99
C PHE A 114 -50.69 28.66 -5.58
N ILE A 115 -49.41 28.37 -5.29
CA ILE A 115 -48.94 27.95 -3.99
C ILE A 115 -47.69 28.76 -3.60
N ASP A 116 -47.66 29.25 -2.35
CA ASP A 116 -46.60 30.09 -1.86
C ASP A 116 -45.34 29.33 -1.37
N THR A 117 -45.35 28.02 -1.47
CA THR A 117 -44.25 27.16 -0.98
C THR A 117 -43.67 26.31 -2.12
N SER A 118 -42.36 26.38 -2.29
CA SER A 118 -41.61 25.48 -3.18
C SER A 118 -41.47 24.10 -2.54
N PRO A 119 -41.81 23.00 -3.20
CA PRO A 119 -41.60 21.67 -2.67
C PRO A 119 -40.12 21.37 -2.58
N THR A 120 -39.73 20.58 -1.57
CA THR A 120 -38.35 20.08 -1.43
C THR A 120 -38.20 18.77 -2.21
N ILE A 121 -37.20 18.70 -3.05
CA ILE A 121 -36.78 17.47 -3.72
C ILE A 121 -35.57 16.92 -2.98
N SER A 122 -35.61 15.63 -2.64
CA SER A 122 -34.47 14.94 -2.02
C SER A 122 -34.09 13.69 -2.80
N ALA A 123 -32.81 13.37 -2.78
CA ALA A 123 -32.28 12.11 -3.30
C ALA A 123 -31.30 11.53 -2.28
N ASN A 124 -31.24 10.23 -2.19
CA ASN A 124 -30.28 9.53 -1.35
C ASN A 124 -29.58 8.44 -2.13
N ALA A 125 -28.35 8.15 -1.73
CA ALA A 125 -27.55 7.04 -2.22
C ALA A 125 -26.81 6.39 -1.08
N ILE A 126 -26.67 5.09 -1.12
CA ILE A 126 -25.89 4.31 -0.18
C ILE A 126 -24.77 3.63 -0.96
N ALA A 127 -23.53 3.86 -0.56
CA ALA A 127 -22.42 3.05 -1.01
C ALA A 127 -22.06 2.02 0.06
N GLU A 128 -22.06 0.75 -0.33
CA GLU A 128 -21.52 -0.35 0.45
C GLU A 128 -20.06 -0.56 0.03
N PHE A 129 -19.20 -0.62 0.98
CA PHE A 129 -17.79 -0.93 0.77
C PHE A 129 -17.42 -2.16 1.58
N SER A 130 -16.89 -3.16 0.91
CA SER A 130 -16.14 -4.20 1.58
C SER A 130 -14.68 -3.72 1.62
N GLN A 131 -14.15 -3.47 2.80
CA GLN A 131 -12.72 -3.65 2.96
C GLN A 131 -12.54 -5.14 2.71
N GLY A 132 -12.16 -5.49 1.48
CA GLY A 132 -11.67 -6.82 1.23
C GLY A 132 -10.71 -7.11 2.36
N GLU A 133 -10.80 -8.26 3.02
CA GLU A 133 -9.82 -8.62 4.05
C GLU A 133 -8.46 -8.31 3.43
N THR A 134 -7.80 -7.28 3.95
CA THR A 134 -6.51 -6.86 3.44
C THR A 134 -5.67 -8.10 3.49
N ALA A 135 -5.23 -8.55 2.31
CA ALA A 135 -4.22 -9.57 2.24
C ALA A 135 -3.18 -9.18 3.29
N PRO A 136 -2.76 -10.10 4.16
CA PRO A 136 -1.83 -9.77 5.22
C PRO A 136 -0.71 -8.92 4.61
N PRO A 137 -0.30 -7.81 5.23
CA PRO A 137 0.67 -6.90 4.62
C PRO A 137 1.85 -7.73 4.16
N ALA A 138 2.25 -7.58 2.90
CA ALA A 138 3.36 -8.33 2.37
C ALA A 138 4.61 -7.96 3.16
N CYS A 139 5.06 -8.86 4.03
CA CYS A 139 6.30 -8.69 4.77
C CYS A 139 7.52 -9.01 3.90
N LEU A 140 7.31 -9.74 2.81
CA LEU A 140 8.31 -10.03 1.80
C LEU A 140 7.87 -9.48 0.45
N ASN A 141 8.53 -8.40 -0.01
CA ASN A 141 8.30 -7.76 -1.28
C ASN A 141 9.50 -7.96 -2.20
N LEU A 142 9.31 -8.65 -3.33
CA LEU A 142 10.35 -8.89 -4.33
C LEU A 142 9.99 -8.15 -5.62
N LEU A 143 10.76 -7.11 -5.92
CA LEU A 143 10.42 -6.07 -6.88
C LEU A 143 10.96 -6.31 -8.30
N SER A 144 11.73 -7.39 -8.53
CA SER A 144 12.19 -7.73 -9.88
C SER A 144 11.00 -7.91 -10.81
N ASN A 145 11.05 -7.30 -11.98
CA ASN A 145 10.00 -7.43 -13.00
C ASN A 145 10.17 -8.67 -13.88
N SER A 146 11.33 -9.34 -13.84
CA SER A 146 11.63 -10.47 -14.71
C SER A 146 12.53 -11.51 -14.02
N GLY A 147 12.59 -12.70 -14.57
CA GLY A 147 13.40 -13.80 -14.07
C GLY A 147 12.81 -14.44 -12.80
N SER A 148 13.65 -14.96 -11.91
CA SER A 148 13.21 -15.51 -10.64
C SER A 148 13.24 -14.41 -9.57
N GLY A 149 12.09 -14.04 -9.03
CA GLY A 149 11.98 -13.12 -7.91
C GLY A 149 12.37 -13.79 -6.59
N LEU A 150 11.78 -14.96 -6.31
CA LEU A 150 12.12 -15.81 -5.17
C LEU A 150 12.60 -17.17 -5.65
N ARG A 151 13.82 -17.53 -5.22
CA ARG A 151 14.36 -18.87 -5.47
C ARG A 151 14.76 -19.56 -4.16
N ILE A 152 14.30 -20.80 -3.97
CA ILE A 152 14.63 -21.63 -2.82
C ILE A 152 15.23 -22.93 -3.32
N ASP A 153 16.51 -23.16 -3.02
CA ASP A 153 17.26 -24.32 -3.50
C ASP A 153 17.64 -25.27 -2.35
N GLY A 154 17.74 -26.55 -2.65
CA GLY A 154 18.20 -27.58 -1.71
C GLY A 154 17.23 -27.74 -0.52
N ASN A 155 17.72 -27.60 0.70
CA ASN A 155 16.91 -27.66 1.94
C ASN A 155 16.58 -26.25 2.50
N GLY A 156 16.73 -25.20 1.68
CA GLY A 156 16.44 -23.83 2.08
C GLY A 156 15.01 -23.64 2.57
N ARG A 157 14.82 -22.79 3.57
CA ARG A 157 13.49 -22.49 4.12
C ARG A 157 13.28 -20.99 4.23
N VAL A 158 12.13 -20.54 3.79
CA VAL A 158 11.61 -19.19 4.01
C VAL A 158 10.35 -19.32 4.83
N ILE A 159 10.30 -18.66 5.98
CA ILE A 159 9.19 -18.73 6.94
C ILE A 159 8.69 -17.32 7.18
N LEU A 160 7.47 -17.05 6.73
CA LEU A 160 6.78 -15.81 6.98
C LEU A 160 5.88 -15.96 8.20
N GLY A 161 5.92 -14.96 9.07
CA GLY A 161 5.15 -14.97 10.31
C GLY A 161 3.63 -14.91 10.10
N ALA A 162 2.86 -15.15 11.15
CA ALA A 162 1.42 -14.98 11.12
C ALA A 162 1.03 -13.55 10.71
N GLY A 163 0.09 -13.41 9.79
CA GLY A 163 -0.29 -12.11 9.24
C GLY A 163 0.69 -11.53 8.21
N CYS A 164 1.65 -12.31 7.71
CA CYS A 164 2.61 -11.93 6.67
C CYS A 164 2.38 -12.69 5.37
N GLY A 165 2.42 -11.97 4.25
CA GLY A 165 2.39 -12.52 2.90
C GLY A 165 3.71 -12.31 2.14
N ALA A 166 3.86 -13.00 1.01
CA ALA A 166 4.91 -12.78 0.03
C ALA A 166 4.31 -12.17 -1.25
N GLN A 167 4.90 -11.07 -1.72
CA GLN A 167 4.57 -10.46 -3.00
C GLN A 167 5.78 -10.55 -3.94
N ILE A 168 5.58 -11.13 -5.13
CA ILE A 168 6.64 -11.38 -6.12
C ILE A 168 6.22 -10.74 -7.44
N ASN A 169 6.87 -9.64 -7.82
CA ASN A 169 6.53 -8.83 -8.99
C ASN A 169 7.03 -9.41 -10.33
N SER A 170 7.92 -10.40 -10.32
CA SER A 170 8.45 -10.99 -11.55
C SER A 170 7.33 -11.62 -12.39
N ASP A 171 7.35 -11.39 -13.71
CA ASP A 171 6.45 -11.97 -14.71
C ASP A 171 7.01 -13.24 -15.37
N GLY A 172 8.18 -13.70 -14.92
CA GLY A 172 8.86 -14.88 -15.48
C GLY A 172 8.09 -16.19 -15.23
N ASP A 173 8.41 -17.19 -16.05
CA ASP A 173 7.85 -18.56 -15.92
C ASP A 173 8.28 -19.24 -14.61
N ARG A 174 9.30 -18.72 -13.94
CA ARG A 174 9.85 -19.15 -12.67
C ARG A 174 9.98 -17.99 -11.70
N ALA A 175 8.97 -17.16 -11.64
CA ALA A 175 8.97 -16.02 -10.74
C ALA A 175 9.12 -16.45 -9.27
N LEU A 176 8.44 -17.54 -8.89
CA LEU A 176 8.68 -18.32 -7.69
C LEU A 176 9.25 -19.69 -8.13
N ASP A 177 10.47 -20.00 -7.69
CA ASP A 177 11.20 -21.22 -8.07
C ASP A 177 11.64 -21.97 -6.79
N ILE A 178 11.04 -23.12 -6.50
CA ILE A 178 11.36 -23.93 -5.32
C ILE A 178 11.84 -25.30 -5.77
N ASN A 179 13.14 -25.55 -5.58
CA ASN A 179 13.83 -26.75 -6.01
C ASN A 179 14.32 -27.62 -4.83
N GLY A 180 14.43 -28.92 -5.07
CA GLY A 180 14.90 -29.88 -4.08
C GLY A 180 13.87 -30.09 -2.96
N THR A 181 14.30 -30.02 -1.71
CA THR A 181 13.42 -30.07 -0.53
C THR A 181 13.16 -28.70 0.10
N GLY A 182 13.39 -27.64 -0.70
CA GLY A 182 13.13 -26.25 -0.32
C GLY A 182 11.68 -26.03 0.10
N ARG A 183 11.45 -25.10 1.02
CA ARG A 183 10.09 -24.83 1.53
C ARG A 183 9.85 -23.33 1.76
N LEU A 184 8.64 -22.90 1.39
CA LEU A 184 8.09 -21.58 1.69
C LEU A 184 6.88 -21.74 2.61
N PHE A 185 6.97 -21.20 3.81
CA PHE A 185 5.87 -21.14 4.76
C PHE A 185 5.31 -19.71 4.78
N SER A 186 4.11 -19.56 4.26
CA SER A 186 3.39 -18.29 4.19
C SER A 186 1.89 -18.54 4.14
N ASN A 187 1.11 -17.65 4.70
CA ASN A 187 -0.34 -17.73 4.61
C ASN A 187 -0.88 -17.17 3.28
N ASP A 188 -0.15 -16.26 2.67
CA ASP A 188 -0.49 -15.69 1.36
C ASP A 188 0.76 -15.56 0.49
N ILE A 189 0.69 -16.09 -0.72
CA ILE A 189 1.76 -16.05 -1.71
C ILE A 189 1.17 -15.51 -3.01
N CYS A 190 1.54 -14.30 -3.35
CA CYS A 190 1.06 -13.58 -4.53
C CYS A 190 2.20 -13.42 -5.54
N VAL A 191 2.07 -14.02 -6.71
CA VAL A 191 3.09 -14.04 -7.76
C VAL A 191 2.50 -13.44 -9.03
N ARG A 192 3.19 -12.49 -9.66
CA ARG A 192 2.71 -11.93 -10.95
C ARG A 192 2.88 -12.94 -12.08
N GLY A 193 4.04 -13.58 -12.18
CA GLY A 193 4.34 -14.63 -13.17
C GLY A 193 3.88 -16.01 -12.72
N GLN A 194 4.69 -17.02 -13.04
CA GLN A 194 4.39 -18.41 -12.70
C GLN A 194 5.19 -18.88 -11.48
N ALA A 195 4.65 -19.90 -10.80
CA ALA A 195 5.30 -20.60 -9.70
C ALA A 195 5.70 -22.01 -10.15
N GLU A 196 6.98 -22.34 -10.03
CA GLU A 196 7.48 -23.70 -10.24
C GLU A 196 7.83 -24.33 -8.88
N LEU A 197 7.05 -25.32 -8.48
CA LEU A 197 7.18 -26.03 -7.22
C LEU A 197 7.63 -27.46 -7.50
N GLN A 198 8.69 -27.93 -6.83
CA GLN A 198 9.19 -29.30 -6.96
C GLN A 198 8.16 -30.34 -6.48
N SER A 199 7.33 -29.98 -5.50
CA SER A 199 6.26 -30.82 -4.95
C SER A 199 5.16 -29.96 -4.33
N ASP A 200 3.98 -30.53 -4.14
CA ASP A 200 2.83 -29.86 -3.53
C ASP A 200 3.10 -29.36 -2.09
N ASN A 201 4.06 -29.99 -1.41
CA ASN A 201 4.47 -29.60 -0.06
C ASN A 201 5.58 -28.55 -0.01
N SER A 202 6.02 -28.01 -1.15
CA SER A 202 7.07 -27.00 -1.21
C SER A 202 6.60 -25.63 -0.71
N ALA A 203 5.30 -25.34 -0.79
CA ALA A 203 4.68 -24.15 -0.22
C ALA A 203 3.56 -24.54 0.75
N SER A 204 3.40 -23.79 1.85
CA SER A 204 2.35 -24.05 2.86
C SER A 204 0.96 -23.62 2.40
N SER A 205 0.89 -22.68 1.47
CA SER A 205 -0.32 -22.25 0.77
C SER A 205 -0.10 -22.27 -0.74
N LEU A 206 -1.15 -22.50 -1.51
CA LEU A 206 -1.06 -22.49 -2.97
C LEU A 206 -0.76 -21.04 -3.46
N PRO A 207 0.32 -20.84 -4.24
CA PRO A 207 0.61 -19.51 -4.78
C PRO A 207 -0.49 -19.04 -5.75
N ARG A 208 -0.95 -17.82 -5.56
CA ARG A 208 -1.82 -17.13 -6.52
C ARG A 208 -0.95 -16.52 -7.61
N THR A 209 -1.27 -16.75 -8.87
CA THR A 209 -0.57 -16.20 -10.03
C THR A 209 -1.37 -15.07 -10.68
N GLY A 210 -0.71 -14.25 -11.50
CA GLY A 210 -1.35 -13.11 -12.15
C GLY A 210 -1.60 -11.91 -11.21
N CYS A 211 -0.90 -11.82 -10.12
CA CYS A 211 -1.05 -10.76 -9.15
C CYS A 211 -0.60 -9.38 -9.68
N PRO A 212 -1.19 -8.28 -9.20
CA PRO A 212 -0.77 -6.94 -9.57
C PRO A 212 0.65 -6.64 -9.07
N VAL A 213 1.33 -5.71 -9.76
CA VAL A 213 2.65 -5.21 -9.35
C VAL A 213 2.50 -4.35 -8.10
N VAL A 214 3.31 -4.62 -7.08
CA VAL A 214 3.43 -3.78 -5.90
C VAL A 214 4.57 -2.79 -6.08
N GLN A 215 4.31 -1.52 -5.80
CA GLN A 215 5.31 -0.46 -5.82
C GLN A 215 6.27 -0.60 -4.63
N ASN A 216 7.48 -0.05 -4.79
CA ASN A 216 8.41 0.04 -3.66
C ASN A 216 7.84 0.96 -2.57
N PRO A 217 7.49 0.45 -1.37
CA PRO A 217 6.90 1.27 -0.31
C PRO A 217 7.89 2.32 0.24
N TYR A 218 9.18 2.16 -0.04
CA TYR A 218 10.26 3.04 0.42
C TYR A 218 10.88 3.86 -0.72
N GLN A 219 10.17 4.05 -1.83
CA GLN A 219 10.69 4.80 -3.00
C GLN A 219 11.14 6.22 -2.66
N TYR A 220 10.54 6.84 -1.65
CA TYR A 220 10.93 8.17 -1.18
C TYR A 220 12.37 8.25 -0.65
N LEU A 221 12.96 7.10 -0.23
CA LEU A 221 14.35 7.04 0.24
C LEU A 221 15.37 7.17 -0.90
N ASP A 222 15.00 6.86 -2.14
CA ASP A 222 15.92 6.91 -3.29
C ASP A 222 16.54 8.29 -3.45
N ALA A 223 15.75 9.36 -3.36
CA ALA A 223 16.25 10.73 -3.46
C ALA A 223 17.21 11.07 -2.32
N VAL A 224 16.88 10.67 -1.08
CA VAL A 224 17.68 10.93 0.12
C VAL A 224 19.04 10.22 0.05
N ILE A 225 19.08 9.01 -0.50
CA ILE A 225 20.32 8.21 -0.60
C ILE A 225 21.17 8.70 -1.77
N LYS A 226 20.59 8.95 -2.95
CA LYS A 226 21.29 9.43 -4.14
C LYS A 226 21.96 10.79 -3.96
N ASP A 227 21.34 11.69 -3.19
CA ASP A 227 21.94 12.99 -2.85
C ASP A 227 23.31 12.84 -2.15
N ARG A 228 23.52 11.72 -1.44
CA ARG A 228 24.77 11.41 -0.72
C ARG A 228 25.80 10.63 -1.54
N GLU A 229 25.47 10.09 -2.71
CA GLU A 229 26.39 9.29 -3.52
C GLU A 229 27.62 10.09 -3.99
N GLY A 230 27.46 11.40 -4.22
CA GLY A 230 28.55 12.31 -4.57
C GLY A 230 29.66 12.37 -3.53
N GLU A 231 29.33 12.15 -2.27
CA GLU A 231 30.29 12.18 -1.15
C GLU A 231 31.19 10.93 -1.11
N CYS A 232 30.89 9.89 -1.91
CA CYS A 232 31.72 8.70 -2.05
C CYS A 232 32.95 8.88 -2.95
N ARG A 233 33.06 9.98 -3.68
CA ARG A 233 34.04 10.13 -4.78
C ARG A 233 35.47 10.51 -4.35
N ASP A 234 35.73 10.95 -3.12
CA ASP A 234 36.96 11.69 -2.81
C ASP A 234 37.78 11.18 -1.61
N VAL A 235 37.92 9.89 -1.38
CA VAL A 235 38.77 9.52 -0.24
C VAL A 235 39.72 8.35 -0.50
N ASN A 236 40.99 8.70 -0.64
CA ASN A 236 42.16 7.79 -0.52
C ASN A 236 42.43 7.32 0.94
N GLN A 237 41.41 7.23 1.79
CA GLN A 237 41.58 6.79 3.17
C GLN A 237 41.45 5.27 3.30
N ARG A 238 42.55 4.63 3.65
CA ARG A 238 42.63 3.23 4.06
C ARG A 238 42.24 3.05 5.54
N LEU A 239 41.04 3.40 5.91
CA LEU A 239 40.50 3.06 7.24
C LEU A 239 39.45 1.94 7.05
N GLY A 240 39.51 0.92 7.88
CA GLY A 240 38.43 -0.07 7.94
C GLY A 240 38.81 -1.53 7.93
N ASN A 241 40.11 -1.84 8.04
CA ASN A 241 40.50 -3.21 8.37
C ASN A 241 40.62 -3.38 9.89
N PHE A 242 39.49 -3.75 10.51
CA PHE A 242 39.48 -4.15 11.93
C PHE A 242 40.04 -5.57 12.04
N ASN A 243 41.38 -5.69 11.84
CA ASN A 243 42.08 -6.95 11.76
C ASN A 243 43.17 -7.00 12.82
N ARG A 244 43.02 -7.83 13.86
CA ARG A 244 44.19 -8.34 14.59
C ARG A 244 43.97 -9.80 15.01
N ARG A 245 44.88 -10.65 14.58
CA ARG A 245 44.99 -12.02 15.11
C ARG A 245 45.29 -11.97 16.62
N GLY A 246 44.48 -12.68 17.40
CA GLY A 246 44.86 -13.10 18.76
C GLY A 246 44.32 -12.28 19.93
N GLN A 247 43.59 -11.18 19.72
CA GLN A 247 42.89 -10.47 20.82
C GLN A 247 41.53 -10.01 20.36
N VAL A 248 40.49 -10.28 21.18
CA VAL A 248 39.16 -9.69 20.97
C VAL A 248 39.32 -8.18 21.14
N LYS A 249 39.23 -7.45 20.02
CA LYS A 249 39.18 -5.98 20.04
C LYS A 249 37.77 -5.53 19.77
N THR A 250 37.24 -4.76 20.70
CA THR A 250 35.99 -4.06 20.58
C THR A 250 36.23 -2.70 19.95
N TYR A 251 35.51 -2.44 18.86
CA TYR A 251 35.52 -1.14 18.18
C TYR A 251 34.16 -0.53 18.32
N LEU A 252 34.10 0.77 18.57
CA LEU A 252 32.87 1.55 18.61
C LEU A 252 32.96 2.62 17.52
N ILE A 253 32.00 2.60 16.60
CA ILE A 253 31.78 3.67 15.63
C ILE A 253 30.38 4.22 15.90
N GLY A 254 30.34 5.46 16.36
CA GLY A 254 29.09 6.13 16.70
C GLY A 254 28.92 7.43 15.94
N THR A 255 27.69 7.78 15.67
CA THR A 255 27.29 9.14 15.28
C THR A 255 26.46 9.75 16.40
N PRO A 256 26.37 11.08 16.50
CA PRO A 256 25.32 11.69 17.31
C PRO A 256 23.96 11.15 16.94
N VAL A 257 23.05 11.12 17.89
CA VAL A 257 21.65 10.71 17.62
C VAL A 257 21.10 11.60 16.51
N GLY A 258 20.56 10.99 15.42
CA GLY A 258 20.14 11.70 14.21
C GLY A 258 21.27 12.18 13.30
N GLY A 259 22.53 11.96 13.67
CA GLY A 259 23.68 12.29 12.82
C GLY A 259 23.87 11.30 11.68
N THR A 260 24.70 11.69 10.72
CA THR A 260 25.09 10.86 9.58
C THR A 260 26.60 10.69 9.57
N SER A 261 27.07 9.51 9.16
CA SER A 261 28.48 9.23 8.91
C SER A 261 28.62 8.56 7.57
N ILE A 262 29.56 9.03 6.76
CA ILE A 262 29.88 8.44 5.47
C ILE A 262 31.17 7.64 5.61
N HIS A 263 31.16 6.41 5.06
CA HIS A 263 32.28 5.48 5.06
C HIS A 263 32.81 5.31 3.64
N PRO A 264 33.69 6.20 3.15
CA PRO A 264 34.16 6.19 1.77
C PRO A 264 35.32 5.19 1.53
N GLN A 265 35.70 4.43 2.56
CA GLN A 265 36.82 3.50 2.51
C GLN A 265 36.61 2.38 1.49
N THR A 266 37.68 1.94 0.85
CA THR A 266 37.68 0.89 -0.19
C THR A 266 37.23 -0.49 0.28
N SER A 267 37.16 -0.76 1.58
CA SER A 267 36.44 -1.89 2.19
C SER A 267 36.29 -1.67 3.69
N PHE A 268 35.13 -2.05 4.21
CA PHE A 268 34.81 -2.03 5.63
C PHE A 268 34.82 -3.49 6.15
N LYS A 269 36.01 -3.99 6.53
CA LYS A 269 36.19 -5.40 6.87
C LYS A 269 36.40 -5.60 8.36
N ILE A 270 35.52 -6.41 8.96
CA ILE A 270 35.61 -6.86 10.34
C ILE A 270 36.30 -8.23 10.33
N GLY A 271 37.53 -8.26 10.84
CA GLY A 271 38.38 -9.45 10.79
C GLY A 271 38.05 -10.46 11.88
N THR A 272 38.61 -11.65 11.76
CA THR A 272 38.41 -12.77 12.67
C THR A 272 38.67 -12.37 14.13
N GLY A 273 37.70 -12.65 15.02
CA GLY A 273 37.75 -12.35 16.45
C GLY A 273 37.54 -10.88 16.82
N ALA A 274 37.27 -10.01 15.82
CA ALA A 274 36.91 -8.61 16.08
C ALA A 274 35.41 -8.46 16.40
N GLN A 275 35.13 -7.54 17.33
CA GLN A 275 33.77 -7.10 17.62
C GLN A 275 33.63 -5.63 17.25
N LEU A 276 32.66 -5.31 16.43
CA LEU A 276 32.34 -3.93 16.04
C LEU A 276 30.95 -3.57 16.48
N PHE A 277 30.83 -2.43 17.15
CA PHE A 277 29.56 -1.80 17.49
C PHE A 277 29.35 -0.57 16.59
N LEU A 278 28.29 -0.59 15.81
CA LEU A 278 27.87 0.52 14.98
C LEU A 278 26.64 1.14 15.63
N GLN A 279 26.76 2.39 16.08
CA GLN A 279 25.74 3.05 16.89
C GLN A 279 25.36 4.43 16.35
N GLY A 280 24.16 4.88 16.68
CA GLY A 280 23.68 6.22 16.39
C GLY A 280 22.78 6.28 15.16
N GLY A 281 22.87 7.37 14.38
CA GLY A 281 22.00 7.69 13.28
C GLY A 281 22.18 6.82 12.03
N ALA A 282 22.53 7.44 10.90
CA ALA A 282 22.67 6.78 9.61
C ALA A 282 24.13 6.65 9.18
N HIS A 283 24.55 5.45 8.82
CA HIS A 283 25.90 5.14 8.32
C HIS A 283 25.82 4.75 6.85
N PHE A 284 26.40 5.58 5.99
CA PHE A 284 26.43 5.40 4.54
C PHE A 284 27.73 4.72 4.12
N PHE A 285 27.63 3.57 3.47
CA PHE A 285 28.74 2.76 3.00
C PHE A 285 28.89 2.88 1.50
N CYS A 286 30.05 3.37 1.05
CA CYS A 286 30.40 3.50 -0.37
C CYS A 286 30.97 2.21 -0.95
N HIS A 287 31.37 1.27 -0.09
CA HIS A 287 31.99 -0.01 -0.47
C HIS A 287 31.51 -1.13 0.46
N ASP A 288 31.86 -2.36 0.10
CA ASP A 288 31.43 -3.56 0.80
C ASP A 288 31.73 -3.54 2.30
N VAL A 289 30.72 -3.96 3.08
CA VAL A 289 30.85 -4.29 4.51
C VAL A 289 31.01 -5.80 4.63
N VAL A 290 32.14 -6.26 5.12
CA VAL A 290 32.49 -7.68 5.23
C VAL A 290 32.64 -8.09 6.69
N VAL A 291 31.75 -8.98 7.16
CA VAL A 291 31.85 -9.63 8.47
C VAL A 291 32.54 -10.99 8.27
N SER A 292 33.80 -11.10 8.72
CA SER A 292 34.60 -12.31 8.50
C SER A 292 34.26 -13.41 9.52
N SER A 293 34.76 -14.61 9.27
CA SER A 293 34.59 -15.75 10.18
C SER A 293 35.01 -15.42 11.61
N GLY A 294 34.16 -15.70 12.59
CA GLY A 294 34.38 -15.42 14.01
C GLY A 294 34.35 -13.94 14.37
N ALA A 295 33.97 -13.05 13.45
CA ALA A 295 33.74 -11.64 13.73
C ALA A 295 32.28 -11.40 14.15
N THR A 296 32.07 -10.35 14.95
CA THR A 296 30.73 -9.91 15.36
C THR A 296 30.51 -8.45 15.00
N LEU A 297 29.40 -8.16 14.36
CA LEU A 297 28.92 -6.82 14.09
C LEU A 297 27.60 -6.58 14.85
N SER A 298 27.60 -5.65 15.78
CA SER A 298 26.39 -5.21 16.49
C SER A 298 25.98 -3.84 15.99
N VAL A 299 24.73 -3.71 15.56
CA VAL A 299 24.20 -2.52 14.89
C VAL A 299 23.01 -1.97 15.65
N THR A 300 23.10 -0.72 16.11
CA THR A 300 22.00 0.09 16.64
C THR A 300 21.86 1.38 15.82
N ALA A 301 21.94 1.26 14.50
CA ALA A 301 22.00 2.36 13.54
C ALA A 301 21.34 1.92 12.24
N HIS A 302 21.15 2.86 11.31
CA HIS A 302 20.78 2.55 9.92
C HIS A 302 22.05 2.30 9.10
N MET A 303 22.14 1.17 8.42
CA MET A 303 23.20 0.84 7.47
C MET A 303 22.69 1.10 6.05
N ILE A 304 23.27 2.06 5.37
CA ILE A 304 22.84 2.49 4.03
C ILE A 304 23.95 2.19 3.03
N PHE A 305 23.65 1.40 2.01
CA PHE A 305 24.56 0.96 0.98
C PHE A 305 24.37 1.76 -0.30
N MET A 306 25.46 2.26 -0.88
CA MET A 306 25.48 3.11 -2.08
C MET A 306 26.54 2.62 -3.07
N ASN A 307 26.43 3.03 -4.34
CA ASN A 307 27.43 2.75 -5.38
C ASN A 307 27.76 1.27 -5.58
N GLY A 308 26.76 0.39 -5.49
CA GLY A 308 26.93 -1.04 -5.61
C GLY A 308 27.57 -1.71 -4.38
N ALA A 309 27.69 -0.99 -3.27
CA ALA A 309 28.15 -1.54 -2.00
C ALA A 309 27.20 -2.61 -1.47
N ARG A 310 27.76 -3.63 -0.83
CA ARG A 310 27.00 -4.80 -0.37
C ARG A 310 27.43 -5.24 1.04
N LEU A 311 26.51 -5.90 1.70
CA LEU A 311 26.79 -6.61 2.96
C LEU A 311 27.20 -8.06 2.65
N ILE A 312 28.32 -8.49 3.20
CA ILE A 312 28.83 -9.86 3.08
C ILE A 312 29.10 -10.41 4.47
N VAL A 313 28.28 -11.37 4.91
CA VAL A 313 28.49 -12.12 6.15
C VAL A 313 29.04 -13.49 5.78
N ARG A 314 30.29 -13.75 6.14
CA ARG A 314 31.00 -14.99 5.78
C ARG A 314 30.80 -16.06 6.84
N SER A 315 31.20 -17.27 6.51
CA SER A 315 31.13 -18.46 7.37
C SER A 315 31.56 -18.15 8.81
N GLY A 316 30.64 -18.39 9.76
CA GLY A 316 30.88 -18.12 11.19
C GLY A 316 30.98 -16.64 11.58
N GLY A 317 30.71 -15.71 10.66
CA GLY A 317 30.48 -14.31 11.01
C GLY A 317 29.12 -14.13 11.65
N SER A 318 28.99 -13.26 12.63
CA SER A 318 27.73 -12.97 13.32
C SER A 318 27.39 -11.50 13.27
N MET A 319 26.12 -11.23 13.05
CA MET A 319 25.58 -9.87 13.07
C MET A 319 24.35 -9.82 13.97
N VAL A 320 24.24 -8.79 14.80
CA VAL A 320 23.06 -8.53 15.63
C VAL A 320 22.57 -7.13 15.36
N ILE A 321 21.30 -7.03 14.95
CA ILE A 321 20.67 -5.76 14.59
C ILE A 321 19.60 -5.43 15.63
N PHE A 322 19.75 -4.25 16.23
CA PHE A 322 18.81 -3.69 17.18
C PHE A 322 18.03 -2.54 16.54
N PRO A 323 16.78 -2.31 16.96
CA PRO A 323 16.05 -1.16 16.47
C PRO A 323 16.75 0.15 16.84
N ASN A 324 16.85 1.06 15.90
CA ASN A 324 17.32 2.42 16.16
C ASN A 324 16.15 3.23 16.73
N SER A 325 15.85 3.01 18.02
CA SER A 325 14.62 3.47 18.67
C SER A 325 14.89 4.59 19.68
N ARG A 326 15.50 5.70 19.29
CA ARG A 326 15.61 6.85 20.19
C ARG A 326 15.07 8.13 19.57
N GLY A 327 13.75 8.21 19.47
CA GLY A 327 13.01 9.48 19.56
C GLY A 327 13.32 10.57 18.52
N GLN A 328 13.88 10.21 17.37
CA GLN A 328 14.08 11.16 16.28
C GLN A 328 13.35 10.72 15.04
N VAL A 329 12.65 11.67 14.44
CA VAL A 329 12.06 11.54 13.11
C VAL A 329 13.19 11.32 12.11
N SER A 330 13.41 10.07 11.71
CA SER A 330 14.38 9.68 10.68
C SER A 330 13.61 9.17 9.47
N PRO A 331 14.00 9.54 8.24
CA PRO A 331 13.38 8.95 7.06
C PRO A 331 13.57 7.43 6.97
N PHE A 332 14.48 6.87 7.76
CA PHE A 332 14.84 5.45 7.79
C PHE A 332 14.18 4.68 8.94
N GLU A 333 13.19 5.26 9.63
CA GLU A 333 12.56 4.63 10.79
C GLU A 333 12.03 3.23 10.47
N GLY A 334 12.27 2.27 11.35
CA GLY A 334 11.90 0.87 11.17
C GLY A 334 12.79 0.08 10.21
N LEU A 335 13.80 0.69 9.59
CA LEU A 335 14.71 0.05 8.65
C LEU A 335 16.14 0.01 9.20
N SER A 336 16.86 -1.08 8.97
CA SER A 336 18.24 -1.25 9.45
C SER A 336 19.26 -1.50 8.33
N ILE A 337 18.85 -2.18 7.25
CA ILE A 337 19.67 -2.42 6.06
C ILE A 337 18.96 -1.80 4.89
N ILE A 338 19.60 -0.84 4.23
CA ILE A 338 18.92 0.04 3.27
C ILE A 338 19.80 0.25 2.05
N SER A 339 19.20 0.27 0.86
CA SER A 339 19.81 0.80 -0.36
C SER A 339 18.74 1.47 -1.23
N HIS A 340 19.15 2.16 -2.29
CA HIS A 340 18.23 2.73 -3.26
C HIS A 340 17.95 1.77 -4.43
N SER A 341 16.94 2.08 -5.24
CA SER A 341 16.43 1.22 -6.31
C SER A 341 17.45 0.91 -7.43
N ASP A 342 18.48 1.73 -7.62
CA ASP A 342 19.49 1.55 -8.66
C ASP A 342 20.84 1.02 -8.12
N ASN A 343 20.95 0.64 -6.85
CA ASN A 343 22.22 0.20 -6.25
C ASN A 343 22.79 -1.05 -6.90
N ASN A 344 21.93 -1.99 -7.29
CA ASN A 344 22.22 -3.19 -8.10
C ASN A 344 23.33 -4.10 -7.52
N ALA A 345 23.37 -4.22 -6.22
CA ALA A 345 24.31 -5.06 -5.47
C ALA A 345 23.74 -6.48 -5.20
N VAL A 346 24.59 -7.36 -4.66
CA VAL A 346 24.18 -8.68 -4.16
C VAL A 346 24.67 -8.82 -2.73
N HIS A 347 23.76 -8.70 -1.76
CA HIS A 347 24.05 -8.96 -0.35
C HIS A 347 24.16 -10.46 -0.10
N GLN A 348 25.19 -10.90 0.63
CA GLN A 348 25.49 -12.33 0.78
C GLN A 348 25.65 -12.74 2.23
N ILE A 349 24.93 -13.78 2.65
CA ILE A 349 25.07 -14.45 3.94
C ILE A 349 25.42 -15.91 3.65
N ASN A 350 26.68 -16.28 3.86
CA ASN A 350 27.21 -17.54 3.38
C ASN A 350 27.80 -18.42 4.48
N GLY A 351 27.70 -19.75 4.31
CA GLY A 351 28.53 -20.73 5.01
C GLY A 351 28.33 -20.84 6.52
N GLY A 352 27.15 -20.55 7.04
CA GLY A 352 26.90 -20.52 8.49
C GLY A 352 27.09 -19.13 9.10
N GLY A 353 27.12 -18.09 8.28
CA GLY A 353 26.91 -16.72 8.74
C GLY A 353 25.55 -16.56 9.40
N SER A 354 25.46 -15.78 10.46
CA SER A 354 24.19 -15.53 11.15
C SER A 354 23.88 -14.04 11.22
N ILE A 355 22.60 -13.71 10.99
CA ILE A 355 22.08 -12.37 11.29
C ILE A 355 20.89 -12.55 12.23
N ARG A 356 20.95 -11.86 13.36
CA ARG A 356 19.87 -11.81 14.33
C ARG A 356 19.24 -10.43 14.33
N PHE A 357 17.95 -10.37 14.03
CA PHE A 357 17.17 -9.14 14.05
C PHE A 357 16.40 -9.04 15.37
N GLN A 358 16.42 -7.86 15.97
CA GLN A 358 15.49 -7.54 17.06
C GLN A 358 14.15 -7.02 16.50
N PRO A 359 13.05 -7.11 17.26
CA PRO A 359 11.75 -6.61 16.82
C PRO A 359 11.79 -5.17 16.29
N ASN A 360 10.93 -4.84 15.34
CA ASN A 360 10.83 -3.53 14.69
C ASN A 360 12.04 -3.12 13.84
N THR A 361 12.70 -4.08 13.22
CA THR A 361 13.78 -3.85 12.25
C THR A 361 13.38 -4.40 10.89
N GLY A 362 13.60 -3.64 9.81
CA GLY A 362 13.28 -4.03 8.44
C GLY A 362 14.49 -3.92 7.52
N ILE A 363 14.37 -4.55 6.34
CA ILE A 363 15.33 -4.48 5.24
C ILE A 363 14.64 -3.84 4.03
N SER A 364 15.25 -2.79 3.47
CA SER A 364 14.80 -2.17 2.22
C SER A 364 15.96 -2.00 1.27
N VAL A 365 16.12 -2.94 0.36
CA VAL A 365 17.17 -2.97 -0.68
C VAL A 365 16.54 -3.23 -2.06
N PRO A 366 15.67 -2.34 -2.54
CA PRO A 366 14.78 -2.56 -3.68
C PRO A 366 15.51 -2.81 -5.00
N GLY A 367 16.74 -2.28 -5.15
CA GLY A 367 17.61 -2.49 -6.30
C GLY A 367 18.51 -3.72 -6.21
N ASP A 368 18.60 -4.35 -5.04
CA ASP A 368 19.61 -5.36 -4.73
C ASP A 368 19.02 -6.76 -4.59
N ALA A 369 19.85 -7.75 -4.88
CA ALA A 369 19.58 -9.14 -4.57
C ALA A 369 20.06 -9.50 -3.15
N ILE A 370 19.36 -10.41 -2.50
CA ILE A 370 19.77 -11.04 -1.25
C ILE A 370 20.00 -12.53 -1.49
N GLU A 371 21.17 -13.02 -1.15
CA GLU A 371 21.54 -14.43 -1.25
C GLU A 371 21.94 -15.00 0.11
N ILE A 372 21.30 -16.09 0.51
CA ILE A 372 21.50 -16.78 1.79
C ILE A 372 21.82 -18.24 1.52
N PHE A 373 23.07 -18.64 1.77
CA PHE A 373 23.53 -19.99 1.42
C PHE A 373 24.30 -20.68 2.56
N GLY A 374 24.41 -21.99 2.41
CA GLY A 374 25.16 -22.86 3.33
C GLY A 374 24.29 -23.36 4.48
N ASN A 375 24.70 -23.11 5.71
CA ASN A 375 23.97 -23.38 6.95
C ASN A 375 23.63 -22.07 7.67
N SER A 376 23.36 -21.03 6.88
CA SER A 376 23.10 -19.70 7.43
C SER A 376 21.73 -19.64 8.08
N ASP A 377 21.62 -18.98 9.21
CA ASP A 377 20.37 -18.80 9.95
C ASP A 377 20.14 -17.30 10.21
N LEU A 378 19.06 -16.79 9.65
CA LEU A 378 18.55 -15.48 10.00
C LEU A 378 17.47 -15.69 11.06
N ASN A 379 17.96 -15.68 12.30
CA ASN A 379 17.15 -15.85 13.50
C ASN A 379 16.57 -14.51 13.94
N ASP A 380 15.39 -14.59 14.53
CA ASP A 380 14.59 -13.43 14.91
C ASP A 380 14.15 -12.60 13.70
N PHE A 381 12.91 -12.27 13.65
CA PHE A 381 12.20 -11.86 12.45
C PHE A 381 12.42 -10.36 12.14
N PRO A 382 13.05 -9.98 11.00
CA PRO A 382 12.82 -8.63 10.49
C PRO A 382 11.33 -8.45 10.21
N VAL A 383 10.80 -7.28 10.51
CA VAL A 383 9.37 -6.98 10.31
C VAL A 383 9.00 -7.08 8.84
N SER A 384 9.91 -6.65 7.95
CA SER A 384 9.72 -6.74 6.51
C SER A 384 11.03 -6.82 5.74
N ILE A 385 10.97 -7.40 4.55
CA ILE A 385 12.05 -7.40 3.56
C ILE A 385 11.50 -6.89 2.23
N THR A 386 12.06 -5.82 1.71
CA THR A 386 11.86 -5.36 0.34
C THR A 386 13.20 -5.48 -0.40
N ALA A 387 13.25 -6.28 -1.46
CA ALA A 387 14.46 -6.52 -2.24
C ALA A 387 14.14 -6.68 -3.74
N LYS A 388 15.13 -6.60 -4.61
CA LYS A 388 14.95 -6.92 -6.04
C LYS A 388 14.63 -8.40 -6.22
N THR A 389 15.50 -9.27 -5.68
CA THR A 389 15.34 -10.73 -5.69
C THR A 389 15.84 -11.33 -4.39
N LEU A 390 15.34 -12.51 -4.05
CA LEU A 390 15.79 -13.28 -2.90
C LEU A 390 16.12 -14.72 -3.31
N ARG A 391 17.28 -15.20 -2.88
CA ARG A 391 17.69 -16.59 -3.07
C ARG A 391 18.11 -17.20 -1.74
N VAL A 392 17.50 -18.33 -1.38
CA VAL A 392 17.80 -19.08 -0.15
C VAL A 392 18.16 -20.50 -0.52
N GLY A 393 19.34 -20.98 -0.12
CA GLY A 393 19.82 -22.27 -0.54
C GLY A 393 20.65 -23.01 0.52
N GLY A 394 20.98 -24.27 0.22
CA GLY A 394 21.65 -25.15 1.17
C GLY A 394 20.69 -25.58 2.29
N ASN A 395 21.13 -25.47 3.55
CA ASN A 395 20.29 -25.70 4.74
C ASN A 395 19.92 -24.39 5.44
N SER A 396 19.89 -23.29 4.69
CA SER A 396 19.67 -21.97 5.29
C SER A 396 18.20 -21.74 5.62
N VAL A 397 17.96 -20.96 6.67
CA VAL A 397 16.63 -20.58 7.12
C VAL A 397 16.51 -19.06 7.20
N LEU A 398 15.50 -18.52 6.54
CA LEU A 398 15.11 -17.12 6.64
C LEU A 398 13.72 -17.03 7.29
N ARG A 399 13.62 -16.19 8.32
CA ARG A 399 12.34 -15.89 8.97
C ARG A 399 12.03 -14.39 8.79
N VAL A 400 10.78 -14.05 8.45
CA VAL A 400 10.33 -12.65 8.24
C VAL A 400 8.98 -12.45 8.90
N GLY A 401 8.78 -11.29 9.54
CA GLY A 401 7.53 -10.95 10.21
C GLY A 401 7.47 -11.33 11.68
N SER A 402 6.30 -11.19 12.33
CA SER A 402 6.12 -11.57 13.73
C SER A 402 6.08 -13.10 13.91
N ASN A 403 6.49 -13.58 15.09
CA ASN A 403 6.57 -15.00 15.42
C ASN A 403 5.26 -15.75 15.12
N PRO A 404 5.28 -16.84 14.33
CA PRO A 404 4.09 -17.58 13.90
C PRO A 404 3.40 -18.40 14.99
N GLU A 405 3.94 -18.49 16.21
CA GLU A 405 3.42 -19.42 17.24
C GLU A 405 2.05 -19.04 17.82
N THR A 406 1.39 -17.96 17.38
CA THR A 406 0.20 -17.46 18.07
C THR A 406 -1.11 -17.43 17.30
N GLN A 407 -1.28 -17.94 16.08
CA GLN A 407 -2.65 -18.20 15.58
C GLN A 407 -2.71 -19.06 14.31
N PRO A 408 -3.55 -20.12 14.24
CA PRO A 408 -3.96 -20.74 12.98
C PRO A 408 -4.95 -19.79 12.28
N LEU A 409 -4.57 -19.27 11.10
CA LEU A 409 -5.51 -18.57 10.26
C LEU A 409 -6.42 -19.58 9.55
N ALA A 410 -7.72 -19.46 9.78
CA ALA A 410 -8.74 -20.10 8.96
C ALA A 410 -8.56 -19.69 7.50
N GLU A 411 -8.84 -20.62 6.61
CA GLU A 411 -8.88 -20.44 5.16
C GLU A 411 -9.85 -19.27 4.83
N ARG A 412 -9.31 -18.09 4.53
CA ARG A 412 -10.10 -16.90 4.19
C ARG A 412 -10.01 -16.66 2.69
N GLN A 413 -11.14 -16.76 2.03
CA GLN A 413 -11.29 -16.27 0.66
C GLN A 413 -11.16 -14.75 0.68
N LEU A 414 -10.14 -14.23 0.00
CA LEU A 414 -9.93 -12.79 -0.15
C LEU A 414 -10.99 -12.25 -1.10
N GLU A 415 -11.98 -11.56 -0.56
CA GLU A 415 -12.86 -10.76 -1.39
C GLU A 415 -12.16 -9.45 -1.80
N PRO A 416 -12.27 -9.02 -3.06
CA PRO A 416 -11.64 -7.78 -3.50
C PRO A 416 -12.27 -6.59 -2.76
N THR A 417 -11.45 -5.60 -2.42
CA THR A 417 -11.94 -4.32 -1.92
C THR A 417 -12.82 -3.68 -2.98
N THR A 418 -14.08 -3.51 -2.68
CA THR A 418 -15.07 -2.95 -3.62
C THR A 418 -15.85 -1.83 -2.97
N VAL A 419 -16.19 -0.82 -3.77
CA VAL A 419 -17.20 0.18 -3.43
C VAL A 419 -18.30 0.06 -4.49
N ARG A 420 -19.54 -0.14 -4.06
CA ARG A 420 -20.69 -0.24 -4.94
C ARG A 420 -21.87 0.51 -4.37
N LEU A 421 -22.69 1.09 -5.25
CA LEU A 421 -23.99 1.61 -4.86
C LEU A 421 -24.93 0.44 -4.55
N VAL A 422 -25.68 0.58 -3.46
CA VAL A 422 -26.73 -0.35 -3.07
C VAL A 422 -28.05 0.44 -2.93
N ASN A 423 -29.11 -0.09 -3.53
CA ASN A 423 -30.43 0.54 -3.51
C ASN A 423 -31.25 0.05 -2.33
#